data_cfccd5005f217d90bc093782e3453154
#
_entry.id   cfccd5005f217d90bc093782e3453154
#
_cell.length_a   1.000
_cell.length_b   1.000
_cell.length_c   1.000
_cell.angle_alpha   90.00
_cell.angle_beta   90.00
_cell.angle_gamma   90.00
#
_symmetry.space_group_name_H-M   'P 1'
#
loop_
_entity.id
_entity.type
_entity.pdbx_description
1 polymer ?
#
loop_
_entity_poly.entity_id
_entity_poly.type
_entity_poly.pdbx_seq_one_letter_code
_entity_poly.pdbx_strand_id
1 'polypeptide(L)' 'MKHVMLVEDEVELAHLVRDYLEAAGFEVSMFHDGQDAYASFQQRKPNLMVLDLMVPRMDGLTI' A
#
# COMPACT_ATOMS: atom_id res chain seq x y z
N MET A 1 6.70 9.87 12.75
CA MET A 1 7.08 9.09 11.56
C MET A 1 5.92 9.06 10.59
N LYS A 2 6.17 9.32 9.32
CA LYS A 2 5.11 9.34 8.34
C LYS A 2 4.68 7.93 7.98
N HIS A 3 3.40 7.73 7.79
CA HIS A 3 2.82 6.45 7.48
C HIS A 3 2.50 6.34 5.99
N VAL A 4 2.97 5.28 5.37
CA VAL A 4 2.73 4.96 3.96
C VAL A 4 1.90 3.70 3.86
N MET A 5 0.84 3.75 3.08
CA MET A 5 0.06 2.56 2.73
C MET A 5 0.53 2.08 1.37
N LEU A 6 1.04 0.87 1.31
CA LEU A 6 1.54 0.25 0.08
C LEU A 6 0.59 -0.84 -0.37
N VAL A 7 0.09 -0.73 -1.59
CA VAL A 7 -0.84 -1.72 -2.14
C VAL A 7 -0.21 -2.29 -3.41
N GLU A 8 0.15 -3.56 -3.36
CA GLU A 8 0.82 -4.26 -4.46
C GLU A 8 0.48 -5.74 -4.41
N ASP A 9 -0.02 -6.29 -5.52
CA ASP A 9 -0.43 -7.70 -5.57
C ASP A 9 0.74 -8.67 -5.70
N GLU A 10 1.86 -8.23 -6.24
CA GLU A 10 3.05 -9.08 -6.31
C GLU A 10 3.83 -8.99 -5.01
N VAL A 11 3.84 -10.10 -4.27
CA VAL A 11 4.35 -10.13 -2.90
C VAL A 11 5.84 -9.77 -2.83
N GLU A 12 6.65 -10.31 -3.74
CA GLU A 12 8.09 -10.03 -3.71
C GLU A 12 8.39 -8.56 -4.00
N LEU A 13 7.69 -7.98 -4.96
CA LEU A 13 7.84 -6.57 -5.27
C LEU A 13 7.38 -5.70 -4.11
N ALA A 14 6.27 -6.07 -3.48
CA ALA A 14 5.76 -5.34 -2.32
C ALA A 14 6.79 -5.30 -1.20
N HIS A 15 7.43 -6.44 -0.92
CA HIS A 15 8.46 -6.50 0.12
C HIS A 15 9.66 -5.61 -0.22
N LEU A 16 10.06 -5.60 -1.48
CA LEU A 16 11.19 -4.79 -1.90
C LEU A 16 10.90 -3.29 -1.72
N VAL A 17 9.71 -2.88 -2.14
CA VAL A 17 9.30 -1.48 -2.00
C VAL A 17 9.16 -1.10 -0.54
N ARG A 18 8.58 -1.98 0.27
CA ARG A 18 8.46 -1.76 1.71
C ARG A 18 9.85 -1.55 2.34
N ASP A 19 10.79 -2.41 2.02
CA ASP A 19 12.14 -2.30 2.59
C ASP A 19 12.78 -0.97 2.22
N TYR A 20 12.60 -0.54 0.98
CA TYR A 20 13.10 0.75 0.53
C TYR A 20 12.48 1.91 1.31
N LEU A 21 11.16 1.87 1.50
CA LEU A 21 10.45 2.93 2.21
C LEU A 21 10.81 2.96 3.69
N GLU A 22 10.95 1.80 4.31
CA GLU A 22 11.36 1.74 5.72
C GLU A 22 12.77 2.25 5.91
N ALA A 23 13.66 1.95 4.97
CA ALA A 23 15.02 2.49 5.02
C ALA A 23 15.04 4.01 4.90
N ALA A 24 14.04 4.58 4.22
CA ALA A 24 13.90 6.02 4.09
C ALA A 24 13.21 6.69 5.28
N GLY A 25 12.82 5.91 6.28
CA GLY A 25 12.24 6.45 7.52
C GLY A 25 10.73 6.44 7.59
N PHE A 26 10.05 5.71 6.70
CA PHE A 26 8.59 5.63 6.73
C PHE A 26 8.11 4.41 7.51
N GLU A 27 6.94 4.55 8.12
CA GLU A 27 6.18 3.42 8.65
C GLU A 27 5.30 2.91 7.53
N VAL A 28 5.37 1.61 7.22
CA VAL A 28 4.68 1.06 6.05
C VAL A 28 3.64 0.03 6.47
N SER A 29 2.41 0.20 5.99
CA SER A 29 1.36 -0.82 6.03
C SER A 29 1.22 -1.40 4.63
N MET A 30 1.34 -2.71 4.50
CA MET A 30 1.40 -3.36 3.20
C MET A 30 0.18 -4.23 2.97
N PHE A 31 -0.41 -4.11 1.79
CA PHE A 31 -1.58 -4.87 1.38
C PHE A 31 -1.37 -5.42 -0.02
N HIS A 32 -2.02 -6.55 -0.30
CA HIS A 32 -1.86 -7.23 -1.59
C HIS A 32 -3.10 -7.13 -2.46
N ASP A 33 -4.16 -6.51 -1.97
CA ASP A 33 -5.32 -6.18 -2.80
C ASP A 33 -5.98 -4.89 -2.31
N GLY A 34 -6.75 -4.29 -3.19
CA GLY A 34 -7.34 -2.99 -2.92
C GLY A 34 -8.44 -3.02 -1.87
N GLN A 35 -9.11 -4.16 -1.72
CA GLN A 35 -10.21 -4.25 -0.77
C GLN A 35 -9.70 -4.20 0.67
N ASP A 36 -8.63 -4.93 0.97
CA ASP A 36 -8.01 -4.90 2.29
C ASP A 36 -7.41 -3.53 2.58
N ALA A 37 -6.79 -2.91 1.57
CA ALA A 37 -6.23 -1.58 1.72
C ALA A 37 -7.32 -0.56 2.04
N TYR A 38 -8.46 -0.65 1.36
CA TYR A 38 -9.56 0.28 1.58
C TYR A 38 -10.11 0.18 3.01
N ALA A 39 -10.27 -1.04 3.51
CA ALA A 39 -10.73 -1.25 4.88
C ALA A 39 -9.77 -0.63 5.88
N SER A 40 -8.47 -0.79 5.68
CA SER A 40 -7.48 -0.18 6.55
C SER A 40 -7.48 1.34 6.44
N PHE A 41 -7.64 1.86 5.24
CA PHE A 41 -7.70 3.31 5.00
C PHE A 41 -8.84 3.96 5.79
N GLN A 42 -9.97 3.28 5.91
CA GLN A 42 -11.10 3.82 6.66
C GLN A 42 -10.82 3.88 8.16
N GLN A 43 -9.96 3.00 8.66
CA GLN A 43 -9.62 2.98 10.08
C GLN A 43 -8.51 3.96 10.42
N ARG A 44 -7.51 4.07 9.54
CA ARG A 44 -6.36 4.95 9.77
C ARG A 44 -5.87 5.46 8.43
N LYS A 45 -6.03 6.76 8.19
CA LYS A 45 -5.58 7.36 6.95
C LYS A 45 -4.06 7.52 6.94
N PRO A 46 -3.39 7.09 5.87
CA PRO A 46 -1.95 7.26 5.74
C PRO A 46 -1.61 8.68 5.30
N ASN A 47 -0.34 9.05 5.46
CA ASN A 47 0.17 10.31 4.91
C ASN A 47 0.39 10.20 3.40
N LEU A 48 0.68 8.99 2.91
CA LEU A 48 0.95 8.74 1.51
C LEU A 48 0.48 7.34 1.15
N MET A 49 -0.04 7.18 -0.06
CA MET A 49 -0.46 5.88 -0.56
C MET A 49 0.31 5.57 -1.84
N VAL A 50 0.90 4.37 -1.89
CA VAL A 50 1.58 3.87 -3.09
C VAL A 50 0.76 2.72 -3.64
N LEU A 51 0.27 2.88 -4.86
CA LEU A 51 -0.65 1.94 -5.48
C LEU A 51 -0.07 1.33 -6.74
N ASP A 52 -0.33 0.03 -6.93
CA ASP A 52 -0.14 -0.63 -8.21
C ASP A 52 -1.51 -0.70 -8.88
N LEU A 53 -1.61 -0.17 -10.09
CA LEU A 53 -2.87 -0.14 -10.83
C LEU A 53 -3.35 -1.52 -11.27
N MET A 54 -2.52 -2.54 -11.08
CA MET A 54 -2.86 -3.93 -11.38
C MET A 54 -3.41 -4.68 -10.17
N VAL A 55 -3.70 -3.97 -9.08
CA VAL A 55 -4.20 -4.60 -7.86
C VAL A 55 -5.56 -5.27 -8.12
N PRO A 56 -5.72 -6.57 -7.74
CA PRO A 56 -6.97 -7.26 -7.95
C PRO A 56 -8.09 -6.79 -7.03
N ARG A 57 -9.32 -7.09 -7.40
CA ARG A 57 -10.52 -6.85 -6.61
C ARG A 57 -10.88 -5.39 -6.43
N MET A 58 -10.16 -4.49 -7.09
CA MET A 58 -10.53 -3.08 -7.09
C MET A 58 -10.11 -2.50 -8.43
N ASP A 59 -11.04 -1.89 -9.13
CA ASP A 59 -10.77 -1.28 -10.41
C ASP A 59 -9.81 -0.11 -10.19
N GLY A 60 -8.67 -0.14 -10.88
CA GLY A 60 -7.69 0.93 -10.79
C GLY A 60 -8.24 2.30 -11.11
N LEU A 61 -9.27 2.35 -11.93
CA LEU A 61 -9.89 3.62 -12.30
C LEU A 61 -10.70 4.24 -11.17
N THR A 62 -11.03 3.47 -10.15
CA THR A 62 -11.76 3.99 -9.01
C THR A 62 -10.83 4.49 -7.91
N ILE A 63 -9.58 4.23 -8.05
CA ILE A 63 -8.58 4.64 -7.08
C ILE A 63 -8.00 6.00 -7.46
#